data_386cb4dfa49d8a160cae2f96f987344d
#
_entry.id   386cb4dfa49d8a160cae2f96f987344d
#
_cell.length_a   1.000
_cell.length_b   1.000
_cell.length_c   1.000
_cell.angle_alpha   90.00
_cell.angle_beta   90.00
_cell.angle_gamma   90.00
#
_symmetry.space_group_name_H-M   'P 1'
#
loop_
_entity.id
_entity.type
_entity.pdbx_description
1 polymer ?
#
loop_
_entity_poly.entity_id
_entity_poly.type
_entity_poly.pdbx_seq_one_letter_code
_entity_poly.pdbx_strand_id
1 'polypeptide(L)'
;MKLFLKTFGCAFLISLFVSCGNADDDVNLNLNFGDGLGKGVPVDDCLGLEEGELVLSIQEEFTTLPGKVSIFFRVSDTDGNPVSGLNADQFTIYEQGRNDDCFNTISTSESFARISPNAQIFSNNTLLILDLSNSVLDSSLEELKIASTSFINNVMPAAAQESFQMAIYWFDGEDELHLLNELTPSRQDLIAAIDGITDDISSDPSTDLYGAVIKSTDIASNLIRETTAGGKIGAASVVIFTDGTDQASRFT
;
A
#
# COMPACT_ATOMS: atom_id res chain seq x y z
N MET A 1 3.82 -57.46 -15.51
CA MET A 1 4.66 -56.89 -14.42
C MET A 1 5.26 -55.52 -14.73
N LYS A 2 5.37 -55.10 -15.98
CA LYS A 2 5.84 -53.74 -16.33
C LYS A 2 4.77 -52.65 -16.28
N LEU A 3 3.49 -52.98 -16.31
CA LEU A 3 2.39 -52.02 -16.28
C LEU A 3 2.04 -51.57 -14.85
N PHE A 4 2.29 -52.41 -13.87
CA PHE A 4 1.99 -52.14 -12.46
C PHE A 4 2.98 -51.15 -11.80
N LEU A 5 4.22 -51.11 -12.31
CA LEU A 5 5.26 -50.23 -11.78
C LEU A 5 5.11 -48.78 -12.26
N LYS A 6 4.49 -48.56 -13.44
CA LYS A 6 4.23 -47.20 -13.97
C LYS A 6 3.07 -46.52 -13.30
N THR A 7 2.04 -47.26 -12.91
CA THR A 7 0.89 -46.71 -12.20
C THR A 7 1.21 -46.37 -10.74
N PHE A 8 2.10 -47.14 -10.10
CA PHE A 8 2.52 -46.89 -8.73
C PHE A 8 3.46 -45.66 -8.62
N GLY A 9 4.34 -45.53 -9.62
CA GLY A 9 5.24 -44.35 -9.70
C GLY A 9 4.49 -43.04 -9.99
N CYS A 10 3.42 -43.10 -10.78
CA CYS A 10 2.61 -41.90 -11.08
C CYS A 10 1.73 -41.47 -9.89
N ALA A 11 1.18 -42.45 -9.14
CA ALA A 11 0.40 -42.18 -7.94
C ALA A 11 1.28 -41.63 -6.80
N PHE A 12 2.52 -42.04 -6.70
CA PHE A 12 3.48 -41.56 -5.72
C PHE A 12 3.98 -40.15 -6.06
N LEU A 13 4.14 -39.82 -7.34
CA LEU A 13 4.49 -38.47 -7.81
C LEU A 13 3.34 -37.47 -7.59
N ILE A 14 2.09 -37.92 -7.81
CA ILE A 14 0.91 -37.06 -7.57
C ILE A 14 0.74 -36.77 -6.06
N SER A 15 1.02 -37.73 -5.20
CA SER A 15 0.92 -37.51 -3.74
C SER A 15 2.05 -36.64 -3.20
N LEU A 16 3.19 -36.55 -3.89
CA LEU A 16 4.27 -35.63 -3.52
C LEU A 16 3.99 -34.17 -3.98
N PHE A 17 3.20 -33.97 -5.04
CA PHE A 17 2.80 -32.66 -5.49
C PHE A 17 1.60 -32.09 -4.71
N VAL A 18 0.79 -32.93 -4.09
CA VAL A 18 -0.31 -32.47 -3.20
C VAL A 18 0.20 -32.10 -1.80
N SER A 19 1.45 -32.48 -1.46
CA SER A 19 2.09 -32.12 -0.18
C SER A 19 2.90 -30.81 -0.21
N CYS A 20 3.11 -30.23 -1.40
CA CYS A 20 3.50 -28.82 -1.48
C CYS A 20 2.20 -28.01 -1.49
N GLY A 21 1.73 -27.64 -0.31
CA GLY A 21 0.63 -26.69 -0.20
C GLY A 21 0.93 -25.48 -1.05
N ASN A 22 0.00 -25.11 -1.91
CA ASN A 22 0.04 -23.83 -2.56
C ASN A 22 0.18 -22.78 -1.46
N ALA A 23 1.24 -22.00 -1.53
CA ALA A 23 1.43 -20.81 -0.70
C ALA A 23 0.44 -19.68 -1.11
N ASP A 24 -0.59 -20.03 -1.87
CA ASP A 24 -1.64 -19.16 -2.37
C ASP A 24 -2.99 -19.42 -1.68
N ASP A 25 -3.03 -20.14 -0.57
CA ASP A 25 -4.15 -19.98 0.32
C ASP A 25 -3.98 -18.58 0.98
N ASP A 26 -4.49 -17.56 0.30
CA ASP A 26 -4.95 -16.34 0.92
C ASP A 26 -5.92 -16.74 2.04
N VAL A 27 -5.38 -17.06 3.19
CA VAL A 27 -6.15 -17.14 4.42
C VAL A 27 -6.55 -15.72 4.71
N ASN A 28 -7.66 -15.31 4.11
CA ASN A 28 -8.30 -14.04 4.39
C ASN A 28 -8.87 -14.16 5.82
N LEU A 29 -7.98 -13.99 6.78
CA LEU A 29 -8.31 -13.97 8.21
C LEU A 29 -9.04 -12.67 8.48
N ASN A 30 -10.30 -12.60 8.08
CA ASN A 30 -11.20 -11.57 8.57
C ASN A 30 -11.50 -11.87 10.04
N LEU A 31 -10.67 -11.32 10.90
CA LEU A 31 -10.82 -11.41 12.34
C LEU A 31 -11.66 -10.22 12.82
N ASN A 32 -12.86 -10.48 13.34
CA ASN A 32 -13.65 -9.49 14.06
C ASN A 32 -13.24 -9.49 15.51
N PHE A 33 -12.82 -8.31 16.00
CA PHE A 33 -12.53 -8.12 17.41
C PHE A 33 -13.44 -7.04 17.97
N GLY A 34 -14.50 -7.42 18.58
CA GLY A 34 -15.13 -6.65 19.63
C GLY A 34 -14.49 -7.09 20.92
N ASP A 35 -15.19 -7.63 21.81
CA ASP A 35 -14.54 -8.34 22.93
C ASP A 35 -14.00 -9.70 22.48
N GLY A 36 -13.63 -9.83 21.21
CA GLY A 36 -13.42 -11.11 20.66
C GLY A 36 -12.70 -11.18 19.34
N LEU A 37 -12.89 -12.18 18.63
CA LEU A 37 -12.14 -12.71 17.53
C LEU A 37 -12.90 -12.57 16.23
N GLY A 38 -12.19 -12.47 15.18
CA GLY A 38 -12.67 -12.19 13.89
C GLY A 38 -13.72 -13.07 13.23
N LYS A 39 -14.52 -12.47 12.35
CA LYS A 39 -15.39 -13.21 11.43
C LYS A 39 -14.56 -13.95 10.40
N GLY A 40 -14.77 -15.26 10.29
CA GLY A 40 -14.16 -16.08 9.25
C GLY A 40 -13.15 -17.11 9.74
N VAL A 41 -12.57 -16.92 10.91
CA VAL A 41 -11.90 -18.00 11.62
C VAL A 41 -12.88 -18.55 12.64
N PRO A 42 -13.09 -19.88 12.72
CA PRO A 42 -13.85 -20.44 13.83
C PRO A 42 -13.21 -19.93 15.11
N VAL A 43 -13.98 -19.17 15.89
CA VAL A 43 -13.55 -18.76 17.22
C VAL A 43 -13.28 -20.05 17.96
N ASP A 44 -12.07 -20.18 18.51
CA ASP A 44 -11.74 -21.32 19.32
C ASP A 44 -12.68 -21.29 20.55
N ASP A 45 -13.56 -22.26 20.62
CA ASP A 45 -14.51 -22.41 21.75
C ASP A 45 -13.81 -22.39 23.10
N CYS A 46 -12.50 -22.71 23.11
CA CYS A 46 -11.65 -22.65 24.29
C CYS A 46 -11.43 -21.25 24.85
N LEU A 47 -11.52 -20.21 24.04
CA LEU A 47 -11.25 -18.84 24.47
C LEU A 47 -12.47 -18.17 25.10
N GLY A 48 -13.69 -18.69 24.83
CA GLY A 48 -14.93 -18.14 25.36
C GLY A 48 -15.18 -16.68 24.96
N LEU A 49 -14.66 -16.29 23.81
CA LEU A 49 -14.79 -14.93 23.30
C LEU A 49 -16.07 -14.78 22.48
N GLU A 50 -16.69 -13.59 22.55
CA GLU A 50 -17.91 -13.27 21.82
C GLU A 50 -17.60 -12.45 20.56
N GLU A 51 -18.51 -12.48 19.57
CA GLU A 51 -18.40 -11.63 18.38
C GLU A 51 -18.50 -10.15 18.78
N GLY A 52 -17.57 -9.35 18.28
CA GLY A 52 -17.54 -7.94 18.58
C GLY A 52 -17.84 -7.00 17.41
N GLU A 53 -17.77 -5.71 17.72
CA GLU A 53 -18.13 -4.62 16.82
C GLU A 53 -16.97 -4.16 15.91
N LEU A 54 -15.74 -4.64 16.15
CA LEU A 54 -14.57 -4.26 15.39
C LEU A 54 -14.11 -5.40 14.47
N VAL A 55 -13.63 -5.02 13.30
CA VAL A 55 -13.08 -5.94 12.30
C VAL A 55 -11.59 -5.69 12.19
N LEU A 56 -10.78 -6.70 12.47
CA LEU A 56 -9.35 -6.70 12.22
C LEU A 56 -9.07 -7.47 10.93
N SER A 57 -8.42 -6.82 9.98
CA SER A 57 -8.01 -7.44 8.71
C SER A 57 -6.50 -7.48 8.63
N ILE A 58 -5.93 -8.68 8.53
CA ILE A 58 -4.50 -8.84 8.27
C ILE A 58 -4.24 -8.43 6.82
N GLN A 59 -3.27 -7.53 6.63
CA GLN A 59 -2.90 -7.02 5.32
C GLN A 59 -1.66 -7.74 4.79
N GLU A 60 -0.71 -8.00 5.68
CA GLU A 60 0.55 -8.63 5.32
C GLU A 60 1.20 -9.27 6.56
N GLU A 61 1.98 -10.31 6.35
CA GLU A 61 2.75 -10.96 7.39
C GLU A 61 4.18 -11.26 6.92
N PHE A 62 5.14 -11.10 7.82
CA PHE A 62 6.54 -11.40 7.54
C PHE A 62 7.14 -12.22 8.67
N THR A 63 7.83 -13.27 8.30
CA THR A 63 8.62 -14.08 9.24
C THR A 63 10.10 -13.80 9.04
N THR A 64 10.77 -13.38 10.11
CA THR A 64 12.22 -13.23 10.13
C THR A 64 12.81 -14.26 11.09
N LEU A 65 13.61 -15.18 10.55
CA LEU A 65 14.28 -16.18 11.36
C LEU A 65 15.28 -15.53 12.33
N PRO A 66 15.47 -16.06 13.55
CA PRO A 66 14.97 -17.36 14.04
C PRO A 66 13.57 -17.37 14.66
N GLY A 67 12.94 -16.24 14.93
CA GLY A 67 11.67 -16.28 15.63
C GLY A 67 10.93 -14.94 15.73
N LYS A 68 11.01 -14.09 14.70
CA LYS A 68 10.23 -12.87 14.66
C LYS A 68 9.13 -12.98 13.62
N VAL A 69 7.89 -12.79 14.04
CA VAL A 69 6.73 -12.60 13.14
C VAL A 69 6.27 -11.16 13.27
N SER A 70 6.07 -10.51 12.13
CA SER A 70 5.49 -9.17 12.02
C SER A 70 4.19 -9.28 11.27
N ILE A 71 3.11 -8.82 11.88
CA ILE A 71 1.76 -8.86 11.29
C ILE A 71 1.30 -7.42 11.13
N PHE A 72 0.91 -7.08 9.90
CA PHE A 72 0.32 -5.79 9.57
C PHE A 72 -1.18 -5.96 9.43
N PHE A 73 -1.91 -5.16 10.15
CA PHE A 73 -3.36 -5.28 10.18
C PHE A 73 -4.04 -3.92 10.19
N ARG A 74 -5.27 -3.91 9.73
CA ARG A 74 -6.19 -2.78 9.79
C ARG A 74 -7.33 -3.13 10.73
N VAL A 75 -7.77 -2.13 11.51
CA VAL A 75 -8.99 -2.23 12.31
C VAL A 75 -10.05 -1.31 11.73
N SER A 76 -11.24 -1.82 11.52
CA SER A 76 -12.40 -1.07 11.07
C SER A 76 -13.62 -1.43 11.94
N ASP A 77 -14.65 -0.58 11.91
CA ASP A 77 -15.97 -0.94 12.39
C ASP A 77 -16.67 -1.90 11.42
N THR A 78 -17.87 -2.32 11.76
CA THR A 78 -18.70 -3.23 10.94
C THR A 78 -19.16 -2.61 9.62
N ASP A 79 -19.14 -1.28 9.51
CA ASP A 79 -19.46 -0.52 8.29
C ASP A 79 -18.24 -0.32 7.39
N GLY A 80 -17.05 -0.76 7.85
CA GLY A 80 -15.78 -0.67 7.12
C GLY A 80 -15.02 0.63 7.34
N ASN A 81 -15.46 1.52 8.23
CA ASN A 81 -14.75 2.74 8.54
C ASN A 81 -13.51 2.45 9.41
N PRO A 82 -12.36 3.08 9.14
CA PRO A 82 -11.16 2.87 9.94
C PRO A 82 -11.35 3.32 11.39
N VAL A 83 -10.93 2.49 12.33
CA VAL A 83 -10.89 2.83 13.75
C VAL A 83 -9.50 3.33 14.11
N SER A 84 -9.42 4.55 14.63
CA SER A 84 -8.15 5.20 15.02
C SER A 84 -8.02 5.31 16.54
N GLY A 85 -6.78 5.57 17.00
CA GLY A 85 -6.52 5.85 18.42
C GLY A 85 -6.41 4.61 19.31
N LEU A 86 -6.37 3.41 18.71
CA LEU A 86 -6.16 2.18 19.46
C LEU A 86 -4.73 2.09 20.01
N ASN A 87 -4.62 1.67 21.26
CA ASN A 87 -3.36 1.48 21.96
C ASN A 87 -3.01 -0.01 22.11
N ALA A 88 -1.77 -0.32 22.41
CA ALA A 88 -1.27 -1.69 22.53
C ALA A 88 -1.99 -2.53 23.58
N ASP A 89 -2.45 -1.91 24.64
CA ASP A 89 -3.18 -2.53 25.74
C ASP A 89 -4.63 -2.95 25.39
N GLN A 90 -5.12 -2.50 24.23
CA GLN A 90 -6.42 -2.90 23.68
C GLN A 90 -6.34 -4.15 22.79
N PHE A 91 -5.16 -4.71 22.61
CA PHE A 91 -4.93 -5.90 21.82
C PHE A 91 -4.42 -7.05 22.70
N THR A 92 -4.97 -8.22 22.44
CA THR A 92 -4.47 -9.46 23.03
C THR A 92 -4.01 -10.37 21.91
N ILE A 93 -2.82 -10.94 22.07
CA ILE A 93 -2.23 -11.87 21.10
C ILE A 93 -2.34 -13.28 21.67
N TYR A 94 -2.82 -14.18 20.85
CA TYR A 94 -2.93 -15.60 21.16
C TYR A 94 -2.06 -16.39 20.20
N GLU A 95 -1.51 -17.47 20.70
CA GLU A 95 -0.78 -18.45 19.88
C GLU A 95 -1.32 -19.86 20.13
N GLN A 96 -1.20 -20.72 19.14
CA GLN A 96 -1.47 -22.13 19.25
C GLN A 96 -0.19 -22.91 18.96
N GLY A 97 0.34 -23.57 19.98
CA GLY A 97 1.48 -24.43 19.82
C GLY A 97 1.12 -25.69 19.03
N ARG A 98 2.13 -26.36 18.48
CA ARG A 98 1.96 -27.54 17.62
C ARG A 98 1.17 -28.69 18.27
N ASN A 99 1.20 -28.77 19.59
CA ASN A 99 0.55 -29.82 20.36
C ASN A 99 -0.59 -29.29 21.24
N ASP A 100 -1.00 -28.06 21.03
CA ASP A 100 -2.06 -27.43 21.80
C ASP A 100 -3.40 -27.60 21.09
N ASP A 101 -4.39 -28.04 21.86
CA ASP A 101 -5.75 -28.16 21.35
C ASP A 101 -6.45 -26.79 21.23
N CYS A 102 -5.92 -25.76 21.91
CA CYS A 102 -6.52 -24.42 21.99
C CYS A 102 -5.47 -23.32 21.79
N PHE A 103 -5.94 -22.15 21.38
CA PHE A 103 -5.14 -20.93 21.44
C PHE A 103 -4.96 -20.48 22.90
N ASN A 104 -3.77 -20.02 23.22
CA ASN A 104 -3.39 -19.50 24.52
C ASN A 104 -2.85 -18.08 24.39
N THR A 105 -3.08 -17.24 25.40
CA THR A 105 -2.48 -15.90 25.43
C THR A 105 -0.97 -16.02 25.50
N ILE A 106 -0.27 -15.25 24.65
CA ILE A 106 1.19 -15.19 24.70
C ILE A 106 1.62 -14.53 26.00
N SER A 107 2.42 -15.26 26.78
CA SER A 107 3.01 -14.74 28.02
C SER A 107 4.07 -13.69 27.70
N THR A 108 4.04 -12.56 28.40
CA THR A 108 5.06 -11.50 28.31
C THR A 108 6.44 -11.95 28.77
N SER A 109 6.53 -13.08 29.48
CA SER A 109 7.80 -13.69 29.88
C SER A 109 8.41 -14.60 28.81
N GLU A 110 7.60 -15.07 27.87
CA GLU A 110 8.01 -16.00 26.82
C GLU A 110 8.13 -15.34 25.46
N SER A 111 7.46 -14.21 25.24
CA SER A 111 7.53 -13.48 23.98
C SER A 111 7.64 -11.97 24.21
N PHE A 112 8.32 -11.31 23.30
CA PHE A 112 8.33 -9.85 23.21
C PHE A 112 7.28 -9.36 22.21
N ALA A 113 6.05 -9.85 22.32
CA ALA A 113 4.97 -9.34 21.50
C ALA A 113 4.77 -7.85 21.78
N ARG A 114 4.89 -7.03 20.74
CA ARG A 114 4.75 -5.58 20.82
C ARG A 114 3.80 -5.12 19.72
N ILE A 115 2.80 -4.36 20.11
CA ILE A 115 2.09 -3.52 19.19
C ILE A 115 2.77 -2.16 19.21
N SER A 116 3.18 -1.68 18.05
CA SER A 116 3.80 -0.38 17.89
C SER A 116 2.82 0.58 17.23
N PRO A 117 1.87 1.16 17.99
CA PRO A 117 0.88 2.06 17.42
C PRO A 117 1.50 3.37 16.92
N ASN A 118 2.67 3.71 17.43
CA ASN A 118 3.39 4.93 17.07
C ASN A 118 4.50 4.70 16.04
N ALA A 119 4.79 3.45 15.67
CA ALA A 119 5.66 3.20 14.55
C ALA A 119 4.84 3.41 13.28
N GLN A 120 5.10 4.48 12.61
CA GLN A 120 4.56 4.73 11.28
C GLN A 120 5.04 3.60 10.35
N ILE A 121 4.13 2.66 10.10
CA ILE A 121 4.46 1.43 9.39
C ILE A 121 4.21 1.62 7.90
N PHE A 122 3.21 2.44 7.56
CA PHE A 122 2.86 2.75 6.19
C PHE A 122 3.42 4.08 5.74
N SER A 123 3.84 4.13 4.48
CA SER A 123 4.16 5.35 3.76
C SER A 123 3.44 5.29 2.41
N ASN A 124 2.41 6.09 2.27
CA ASN A 124 1.67 6.24 1.02
C ASN A 124 2.20 7.47 0.29
N ASN A 125 2.90 7.26 -0.80
CA ASN A 125 3.47 8.30 -1.61
C ASN A 125 2.63 8.48 -2.88
N THR A 126 2.21 9.68 -3.17
CA THR A 126 1.52 10.02 -4.42
C THR A 126 2.43 10.86 -5.29
N LEU A 127 2.61 10.47 -6.52
CA LEU A 127 3.25 11.27 -7.54
C LEU A 127 2.16 11.87 -8.42
N LEU A 128 1.96 13.18 -8.30
CA LEU A 128 1.07 13.94 -9.18
C LEU A 128 1.91 14.47 -10.35
N ILE A 129 1.58 14.05 -11.56
CA ILE A 129 2.31 14.36 -12.78
C ILE A 129 1.41 15.22 -13.66
N LEU A 130 1.88 16.41 -14.01
CA LEU A 130 1.11 17.40 -14.76
C LEU A 130 1.67 17.55 -16.17
N ASP A 131 0.79 17.44 -17.14
CA ASP A 131 1.08 17.81 -18.52
C ASP A 131 1.10 19.34 -18.61
N LEU A 132 2.24 19.92 -18.94
CA LEU A 132 2.39 21.34 -19.19
C LEU A 132 2.82 21.61 -20.64
N SER A 133 2.34 20.78 -21.56
CA SER A 133 2.46 21.04 -23.00
C SER A 133 1.68 22.30 -23.40
N ASN A 134 1.97 22.81 -24.61
CA ASN A 134 1.42 24.07 -25.05
C ASN A 134 -0.12 24.11 -25.10
N SER A 135 -0.77 22.98 -25.41
CA SER A 135 -2.24 22.90 -25.42
C SER A 135 -2.86 23.17 -24.05
N VAL A 136 -2.22 22.66 -23.00
CA VAL A 136 -2.65 22.87 -21.61
C VAL A 136 -2.35 24.30 -21.18
N LEU A 137 -1.14 24.79 -21.41
CA LEU A 137 -0.72 26.15 -21.01
C LEU A 137 -1.57 27.24 -21.67
N ASP A 138 -1.89 27.08 -22.97
CA ASP A 138 -2.64 28.07 -23.75
C ASP A 138 -4.13 28.09 -23.43
N SER A 139 -4.74 26.96 -23.05
CA SER A 139 -6.21 26.86 -23.02
C SER A 139 -6.81 26.22 -21.77
N SER A 140 -6.04 25.50 -20.96
CA SER A 140 -6.56 24.65 -19.87
C SER A 140 -5.78 24.78 -18.56
N LEU A 141 -4.86 25.73 -18.45
CA LEU A 141 -4.00 25.89 -17.27
C LEU A 141 -4.81 26.12 -16.00
N GLU A 142 -5.83 26.95 -16.05
CA GLU A 142 -6.68 27.24 -14.89
C GLU A 142 -7.50 26.02 -14.48
N GLU A 143 -8.03 25.25 -15.41
CA GLU A 143 -8.74 24.01 -15.16
C GLU A 143 -7.81 22.97 -14.55
N LEU A 144 -6.57 22.87 -15.02
CA LEU A 144 -5.54 21.99 -14.47
C LEU A 144 -5.23 22.35 -13.03
N LYS A 145 -5.03 23.65 -12.72
CA LYS A 145 -4.79 24.14 -11.36
C LYS A 145 -5.95 23.81 -10.42
N ILE A 146 -7.18 24.08 -10.85
CA ILE A 146 -8.39 23.77 -10.08
C ILE A 146 -8.50 22.27 -9.81
N ALA A 147 -8.31 21.43 -10.85
CA ALA A 147 -8.38 19.97 -10.72
C ALA A 147 -7.29 19.44 -9.79
N SER A 148 -6.05 19.92 -9.94
CA SER A 148 -4.91 19.54 -9.11
C SER A 148 -5.12 19.92 -7.65
N THR A 149 -5.57 21.13 -7.39
CA THR A 149 -5.89 21.62 -6.03
C THR A 149 -7.03 20.79 -5.40
N SER A 150 -8.07 20.50 -6.17
CA SER A 150 -9.17 19.63 -5.72
C SER A 150 -8.67 18.23 -5.40
N PHE A 151 -7.82 17.65 -6.25
CA PHE A 151 -7.22 16.34 -6.02
C PHE A 151 -6.37 16.32 -4.74
N ILE A 152 -5.47 17.30 -4.56
CA ILE A 152 -4.64 17.44 -3.35
C ILE A 152 -5.53 17.50 -2.11
N ASN A 153 -6.60 18.30 -2.14
CA ASN A 153 -7.52 18.44 -1.01
C ASN A 153 -8.29 17.17 -0.67
N ASN A 154 -8.56 16.32 -1.65
CA ASN A 154 -9.30 15.07 -1.44
C ASN A 154 -8.38 13.91 -1.02
N VAL A 155 -7.13 13.88 -1.49
CA VAL A 155 -6.22 12.75 -1.25
C VAL A 155 -5.36 12.96 -0.02
N MET A 156 -4.89 14.19 0.20
CA MET A 156 -4.01 14.48 1.34
C MET A 156 -4.81 14.73 2.62
N PRO A 157 -4.37 14.20 3.77
CA PRO A 157 -4.99 14.50 5.06
C PRO A 157 -5.02 15.99 5.37
N ALA A 158 -6.04 16.46 6.10
CA ALA A 158 -6.15 17.86 6.48
C ALA A 158 -5.02 18.33 7.42
N ALA A 159 -4.59 17.43 8.33
CA ALA A 159 -3.40 17.61 9.13
C ALA A 159 -2.24 16.86 8.49
N ALA A 160 -1.08 17.47 8.41
CA ALA A 160 0.12 16.84 7.85
C ALA A 160 0.46 15.55 8.61
N GLN A 161 0.63 14.46 7.87
CA GLN A 161 0.97 13.15 8.40
C GLN A 161 2.07 12.54 7.52
N GLU A 162 3.16 12.15 8.13
CA GLU A 162 4.31 11.55 7.43
C GLU A 162 3.97 10.23 6.69
N SER A 163 2.84 9.60 6.98
CA SER A 163 2.36 8.41 6.28
C SER A 163 1.69 8.71 4.93
N PHE A 164 1.40 9.98 4.67
CA PHE A 164 0.82 10.42 3.41
C PHE A 164 1.65 11.58 2.88
N GLN A 165 2.35 11.34 1.81
CA GLN A 165 3.19 12.34 1.17
C GLN A 165 2.85 12.43 -0.31
N MET A 166 3.05 13.60 -0.89
CA MET A 166 2.87 13.83 -2.32
C MET A 166 4.04 14.63 -2.87
N ALA A 167 4.51 14.25 -4.04
CA ALA A 167 5.41 15.05 -4.86
C ALA A 167 4.68 15.45 -6.13
N ILE A 168 5.03 16.60 -6.67
CA ILE A 168 4.48 17.09 -7.93
C ILE A 168 5.60 17.19 -8.95
N TYR A 169 5.38 16.58 -10.09
CA TYR A 169 6.23 16.68 -11.27
C TYR A 169 5.41 17.22 -12.44
N TRP A 170 6.09 17.71 -13.45
CA TRP A 170 5.48 18.07 -14.71
C TRP A 170 6.34 17.61 -15.88
N PHE A 171 5.72 17.53 -17.04
CA PHE A 171 6.36 17.16 -18.30
C PHE A 171 5.78 17.97 -19.45
N ASP A 172 6.57 18.07 -20.52
CA ASP A 172 6.21 18.63 -21.79
C ASP A 172 6.75 17.71 -22.90
N GLY A 173 7.24 18.26 -24.00
CA GLY A 173 7.86 17.50 -25.08
C GLY A 173 9.31 17.12 -24.86
N GLU A 174 9.97 17.63 -23.81
CA GLU A 174 11.36 17.28 -23.49
C GLU A 174 11.47 15.85 -22.94
N ASP A 175 12.66 15.25 -23.10
CA ASP A 175 12.95 13.93 -22.53
C ASP A 175 13.33 14.04 -21.04
N GLU A 176 12.52 14.76 -20.27
CA GLU A 176 12.73 14.98 -18.84
C GLU A 176 11.41 15.02 -18.08
N LEU A 177 11.44 14.61 -16.83
CA LEU A 177 10.33 14.80 -15.88
C LEU A 177 10.81 15.82 -14.84
N HIS A 178 10.23 16.98 -14.88
CA HIS A 178 10.65 18.13 -14.08
C HIS A 178 10.00 18.08 -12.69
N LEU A 179 10.81 18.29 -11.64
CA LEU A 179 10.32 18.37 -10.29
C LEU A 179 9.71 19.77 -10.05
N LEU A 180 8.43 19.82 -9.67
CA LEU A 180 7.77 21.06 -9.25
C LEU A 180 7.79 21.21 -7.73
N ASN A 181 7.52 20.13 -6.99
CA ASN A 181 7.54 20.10 -5.54
C ASN A 181 8.03 18.75 -5.03
N GLU A 182 8.98 18.77 -4.10
CA GLU A 182 9.50 17.57 -3.45
C GLU A 182 8.42 16.83 -2.64
N LEU A 183 8.72 15.59 -2.27
CA LEU A 183 7.83 14.78 -1.46
C LEU A 183 7.54 15.45 -0.10
N THR A 184 6.30 15.80 0.16
CA THR A 184 5.90 16.51 1.38
C THR A 184 4.53 16.04 1.90
N PRO A 185 4.31 16.03 3.22
CA PRO A 185 2.99 15.85 3.81
C PRO A 185 2.17 17.16 3.86
N SER A 186 2.76 18.28 3.47
CA SER A 186 2.15 19.62 3.57
C SER A 186 1.25 19.90 2.38
N ARG A 187 -0.05 19.87 2.61
CA ARG A 187 -1.07 20.26 1.63
C ARG A 187 -0.88 21.70 1.14
N GLN A 188 -0.44 22.58 2.04
CA GLN A 188 -0.26 23.99 1.73
C GLN A 188 0.88 24.22 0.74
N ASP A 189 2.00 23.50 0.90
CA ASP A 189 3.16 23.63 0.01
C ASP A 189 2.82 23.09 -1.39
N LEU A 190 2.08 21.99 -1.46
CA LEU A 190 1.60 21.43 -2.72
C LEU A 190 0.69 22.40 -3.48
N ILE A 191 -0.27 23.03 -2.78
CA ILE A 191 -1.19 24.00 -3.40
C ILE A 191 -0.42 25.24 -3.86
N ALA A 192 0.52 25.73 -3.03
CA ALA A 192 1.35 26.87 -3.40
C ALA A 192 2.20 26.59 -4.65
N ALA A 193 2.70 25.36 -4.81
CA ALA A 193 3.42 24.96 -6.00
C ALA A 193 2.52 24.96 -7.26
N ILE A 194 1.28 24.46 -7.14
CA ILE A 194 0.29 24.50 -8.24
C ILE A 194 -0.04 25.97 -8.62
N ASP A 195 -0.30 26.82 -7.64
CA ASP A 195 -0.63 28.22 -7.89
C ASP A 195 0.52 28.97 -8.57
N GLY A 196 1.76 28.56 -8.29
CA GLY A 196 2.98 29.14 -8.85
C GLY A 196 3.27 28.77 -10.31
N ILE A 197 2.52 27.85 -10.93
CA ILE A 197 2.70 27.49 -12.34
C ILE A 197 2.34 28.69 -13.23
N THR A 198 3.22 29.01 -14.17
CA THR A 198 3.00 30.08 -15.15
C THR A 198 2.94 29.51 -16.57
N ASP A 199 2.36 30.27 -17.49
CA ASP A 199 2.19 29.90 -18.90
C ASP A 199 3.51 29.81 -19.69
N ASP A 200 4.60 30.34 -19.14
CA ASP A 200 5.96 30.31 -19.72
C ASP A 200 6.90 29.25 -19.11
N ILE A 201 6.36 28.31 -18.31
CA ILE A 201 7.15 27.31 -17.60
C ILE A 201 7.79 26.26 -18.54
N SER A 202 7.08 25.92 -19.64
CA SER A 202 7.53 24.93 -20.60
C SER A 202 8.33 25.55 -21.74
N SER A 203 9.31 24.82 -22.24
CA SER A 203 10.13 25.20 -23.38
C SER A 203 9.84 24.36 -24.64
N ASP A 204 9.18 23.22 -24.51
CA ASP A 204 8.80 22.36 -25.64
C ASP A 204 7.26 22.20 -25.72
N PRO A 205 6.62 22.65 -26.82
CA PRO A 205 5.17 22.65 -26.93
C PRO A 205 4.54 21.26 -27.07
N SER A 206 5.32 20.21 -27.32
CA SER A 206 4.82 18.86 -27.51
C SER A 206 4.59 18.11 -26.19
N THR A 207 4.19 16.84 -26.27
CA THR A 207 3.79 16.03 -25.12
C THR A 207 4.54 14.70 -25.14
N ASP A 208 5.41 14.43 -24.16
CA ASP A 208 6.10 13.13 -23.95
C ASP A 208 5.35 12.29 -22.88
N LEU A 209 4.11 11.93 -23.15
CA LEU A 209 3.28 11.19 -22.20
C LEU A 209 3.87 9.83 -21.85
N TYR A 210 4.38 9.08 -22.81
CA TYR A 210 4.98 7.76 -22.54
C TYR A 210 6.25 7.87 -21.72
N GLY A 211 7.10 8.86 -22.01
CA GLY A 211 8.27 9.15 -21.18
C GLY A 211 7.89 9.51 -19.74
N ALA A 212 6.87 10.33 -19.56
CA ALA A 212 6.37 10.69 -18.25
C ALA A 212 5.86 9.47 -17.46
N VAL A 213 5.10 8.55 -18.11
CA VAL A 213 4.63 7.30 -17.49
C VAL A 213 5.81 6.42 -17.06
N ILE A 214 6.79 6.21 -17.92
CA ILE A 214 7.95 5.35 -17.62
C ILE A 214 8.75 5.93 -16.46
N LYS A 215 9.14 7.21 -16.56
CA LYS A 215 9.99 7.87 -15.55
C LYS A 215 9.28 7.98 -14.20
N SER A 216 7.99 8.32 -14.18
CA SER A 216 7.22 8.37 -12.93
C SER A 216 7.05 7.00 -12.28
N THR A 217 6.92 5.94 -13.07
CA THR A 217 6.88 4.56 -12.57
C THR A 217 8.22 4.15 -11.94
N ASP A 218 9.35 4.56 -12.53
CA ASP A 218 10.67 4.31 -11.97
C ASP A 218 10.87 5.07 -10.64
N ILE A 219 10.43 6.32 -10.57
CA ILE A 219 10.44 7.10 -9.31
C ILE A 219 9.59 6.41 -8.25
N ALA A 220 8.37 6.00 -8.58
CA ALA A 220 7.47 5.29 -7.67
C ALA A 220 8.09 4.00 -7.15
N SER A 221 8.71 3.21 -8.03
CA SER A 221 9.39 1.97 -7.67
C SER A 221 10.58 2.21 -6.72
N ASN A 222 11.32 3.28 -6.94
CA ASN A 222 12.42 3.67 -6.06
C ASN A 222 11.92 4.10 -4.68
N LEU A 223 10.85 4.90 -4.61
CA LEU A 223 10.23 5.31 -3.35
C LEU A 223 9.74 4.11 -2.53
N ILE A 224 9.10 3.12 -3.16
CA ILE A 224 8.68 1.88 -2.48
C ILE A 224 9.90 1.15 -1.92
N ARG A 225 10.96 1.01 -2.72
CA ARG A 225 12.18 0.31 -2.31
C ARG A 225 12.88 1.01 -1.14
N GLU A 226 13.02 2.32 -1.18
CA GLU A 226 13.63 3.12 -0.12
C GLU A 226 12.81 3.06 1.17
N THR A 227 11.49 3.16 1.05
CA THR A 227 10.56 3.06 2.17
C THR A 227 10.65 1.68 2.84
N THR A 228 10.70 0.62 2.04
CA THR A 228 10.85 -0.76 2.52
C THR A 228 12.22 -0.97 3.17
N ALA A 229 13.29 -0.44 2.61
CA ALA A 229 14.62 -0.48 3.21
C ALA A 229 14.65 0.25 4.56
N GLY A 230 13.83 1.29 4.74
CA GLY A 230 13.62 1.99 6.00
C GLY A 230 12.73 1.26 7.01
N GLY A 231 12.27 0.04 6.71
CA GLY A 231 11.45 -0.79 7.59
C GLY A 231 9.98 -0.38 7.65
N LYS A 232 9.49 0.35 6.64
CA LYS A 232 8.09 0.71 6.46
C LYS A 232 7.48 -0.05 5.29
N ILE A 233 6.17 -0.18 5.26
CA ILE A 233 5.46 -0.66 4.07
C ILE A 233 5.22 0.55 3.18
N GLY A 234 5.90 0.59 2.04
CA GLY A 234 5.76 1.64 1.04
C GLY A 234 4.68 1.31 0.03
N ALA A 235 3.78 2.25 -0.21
CA ALA A 235 2.94 2.27 -1.39
C ALA A 235 3.21 3.55 -2.17
N ALA A 236 3.18 3.47 -3.49
CA ALA A 236 3.27 4.63 -4.36
C ALA A 236 2.18 4.58 -5.43
N SER A 237 1.55 5.71 -5.66
CA SER A 237 0.55 5.90 -6.70
C SER A 237 1.05 6.98 -7.67
N VAL A 238 0.92 6.72 -8.96
CA VAL A 238 1.19 7.71 -10.01
C VAL A 238 -0.14 8.16 -10.57
N VAL A 239 -0.38 9.46 -10.57
CA VAL A 239 -1.58 10.09 -11.12
C VAL A 239 -1.13 11.13 -12.14
N ILE A 240 -1.59 11.01 -13.37
CA ILE A 240 -1.20 11.89 -14.48
C ILE A 240 -2.42 12.68 -14.92
N PHE A 241 -2.28 13.99 -14.99
CA PHE A 241 -3.25 14.90 -15.59
C PHE A 241 -2.73 15.35 -16.94
N THR A 242 -3.46 15.04 -17.99
CA THR A 242 -3.13 15.37 -19.39
C THR A 242 -4.41 15.63 -20.16
N ASP A 243 -4.35 16.48 -21.18
CA ASP A 243 -5.43 16.71 -22.14
C ASP A 243 -5.16 16.05 -23.49
N GLY A 244 -3.99 15.43 -23.66
CA GLY A 244 -3.50 15.01 -24.95
C GLY A 244 -3.03 13.56 -25.04
N THR A 245 -2.56 13.27 -26.23
CA THR A 245 -1.90 12.02 -26.60
C THR A 245 -0.41 12.27 -26.76
N ASP A 246 0.38 11.22 -26.66
CA ASP A 246 1.83 11.29 -26.88
C ASP A 246 2.16 11.84 -28.27
N GLN A 247 2.94 12.90 -28.34
CA GLN A 247 3.37 13.57 -29.55
C GLN A 247 4.89 13.50 -29.78
N ALA A 248 5.64 13.25 -28.72
CA ALA A 248 7.08 13.15 -28.79
C ALA A 248 7.57 11.88 -29.51
N SER A 249 6.74 10.83 -29.54
CA SER A 249 6.99 9.57 -30.25
C SER A 249 8.32 8.89 -29.91
N ARG A 250 8.82 9.07 -28.70
CA ARG A 250 10.10 8.48 -28.25
C ARG A 250 9.96 7.00 -27.91
N PHE A 251 8.77 6.60 -27.52
CA PHE A 251 8.45 5.23 -27.14
C PHE A 251 7.30 4.72 -28.02
N THR A 252 7.36 3.46 -28.46
CA THR A 252 6.36 2.81 -29.34
C THR A 252 5.86 1.52 -28.72
#